data_88b8c6669be7d610727aa5ed0669b894
#
_entry.id   88b8c6669be7d610727aa5ed0669b894
#
_cell.length_a   1.000
_cell.length_b   1.000
_cell.length_c   1.000
_cell.angle_alpha   90.00
_cell.angle_beta   90.00
_cell.angle_gamma   90.00
#
_symmetry.space_group_name_H-M   'P 1'
#
loop_
_entity.id
_entity.type
_entity.pdbx_description
1 polymer ?
#
loop_
_entity_poly.entity_id
_entity_poly.type
_entity_poly.pdbx_seq_one_letter_code
_entity_poly.pdbx_strand_id
1 'polypeptide(L)'
;QEGELMDAIPDKVHLLPQKAAYTVLAHPMKATLKEGHVLLTMARLYGKTAAVIYDHKHNYRDSDVNLEYSHKYTSPFMPRIQPQKEYDLAVSFLTPHYIVTKKVNAKKKIAWIHTDYSQVQIDILSETKMWKAYDYIASISEAVTKEFLKKFPTLKNRMILIKNILPEQLIKRQAESFSVEKEMNASGIKILSIGRFCYAKNFDNVPDICRQIRQNGLEVTWYLIG
;
A
#
# COMPACT_ATOMS: atom_id res chain seq x y z
N GLN A 1 -11.57 -14.99 -0.13
CA GLN A 1 -10.20 -14.57 -0.51
C GLN A 1 -10.02 -14.94 -1.97
N GLU A 2 -9.88 -13.95 -2.80
CA GLU A 2 -9.72 -14.08 -4.24
C GLU A 2 -8.50 -13.26 -4.64
N GLY A 3 -7.65 -13.78 -5.52
CA GLY A 3 -6.47 -13.07 -6.01
C GLY A 3 -5.57 -14.01 -6.80
N GLU A 4 -4.98 -13.52 -7.87
CA GLU A 4 -4.14 -14.29 -8.80
C GLU A 4 -2.90 -14.93 -8.14
N LEU A 5 -2.46 -14.39 -7.01
CA LEU A 5 -1.27 -14.89 -6.30
C LEU A 5 -1.62 -15.81 -5.11
N MET A 6 -2.88 -16.20 -4.95
CA MET A 6 -3.28 -17.09 -3.83
C MET A 6 -2.58 -18.44 -3.89
N ASP A 7 -2.40 -18.98 -5.08
CA ASP A 7 -1.74 -20.27 -5.32
C ASP A 7 -0.21 -20.24 -5.07
N ALA A 8 0.36 -19.01 -5.00
CA ALA A 8 1.77 -18.81 -4.67
C ALA A 8 2.07 -18.76 -3.16
N ILE A 9 1.02 -18.80 -2.32
CA ILE A 9 1.18 -18.77 -0.87
C ILE A 9 1.70 -20.14 -0.40
N PRO A 10 2.80 -20.19 0.37
CA PRO A 10 3.35 -21.44 0.87
C PRO A 10 2.35 -22.21 1.75
N ASP A 11 2.30 -23.54 1.64
CA ASP A 11 1.39 -24.42 2.40
C ASP A 11 1.50 -24.27 3.93
N LYS A 12 2.67 -23.84 4.40
CA LYS A 12 2.91 -23.60 5.84
C LYS A 12 2.26 -22.33 6.38
N VAL A 13 1.73 -21.47 5.50
CA VAL A 13 1.05 -20.23 5.88
C VAL A 13 -0.41 -20.51 6.20
N HIS A 14 -0.80 -20.23 7.43
CA HIS A 14 -2.20 -20.38 7.85
C HIS A 14 -3.00 -19.13 7.48
N LEU A 15 -3.86 -19.25 6.47
CA LEU A 15 -4.77 -18.18 6.05
C LEU A 15 -5.98 -18.13 6.96
N LEU A 16 -6.24 -16.99 7.55
CA LEU A 16 -7.47 -16.76 8.32
C LEU A 16 -8.65 -16.52 7.39
N PRO A 17 -9.85 -16.97 7.76
CA PRO A 17 -11.05 -16.72 6.97
C PRO A 17 -11.34 -15.21 6.91
N GLN A 18 -11.84 -14.79 5.76
CA GLN A 18 -12.26 -13.41 5.55
C GLN A 18 -13.43 -13.06 6.48
N LYS A 19 -13.35 -11.89 7.11
CA LYS A 19 -14.43 -11.34 7.92
C LYS A 19 -15.02 -10.12 7.21
N ALA A 20 -16.33 -10.12 6.96
CA ALA A 20 -17.02 -9.05 6.24
C ALA A 20 -16.76 -7.65 6.83
N ALA A 21 -16.63 -7.52 8.17
CA ALA A 21 -16.33 -6.23 8.81
C ALA A 21 -15.01 -5.59 8.35
N TYR A 22 -14.06 -6.36 7.82
CA TYR A 22 -12.78 -5.84 7.31
C TYR A 22 -12.86 -5.46 5.83
N THR A 23 -13.85 -5.94 5.08
CA THR A 23 -14.02 -5.60 3.66
C THR A 23 -14.70 -4.25 3.45
N VAL A 24 -15.31 -3.69 4.50
CA VAL A 24 -16.06 -2.40 4.41
C VAL A 24 -15.19 -1.23 3.92
N LEU A 25 -13.87 -1.29 4.11
CA LEU A 25 -12.95 -0.25 3.64
C LEU A 25 -12.65 -0.37 2.13
N ALA A 26 -12.79 -1.57 1.57
CA ALA A 26 -12.59 -1.83 0.14
C ALA A 26 -13.88 -1.65 -0.68
N HIS A 27 -15.05 -1.80 -0.04
CA HIS A 27 -16.34 -1.72 -0.72
C HIS A 27 -16.92 -0.29 -0.75
N PRO A 28 -17.76 0.05 -1.74
CA PRO A 28 -18.53 1.29 -1.73
C PRO A 28 -19.44 1.38 -0.49
N MET A 29 -19.59 2.58 0.11
CA MET A 29 -20.40 2.76 1.33
C MET A 29 -21.85 2.28 1.19
N LYS A 30 -22.44 2.39 -0.01
CA LYS A 30 -23.80 1.86 -0.26
C LYS A 30 -23.88 0.34 -0.12
N ALA A 31 -22.83 -0.38 -0.54
CA ALA A 31 -22.77 -1.82 -0.40
C ALA A 31 -22.63 -2.23 1.07
N THR A 32 -21.72 -1.59 1.82
CA THR A 32 -21.51 -1.87 3.24
C THR A 32 -22.76 -1.61 4.09
N LEU A 33 -23.55 -0.60 3.72
CA LEU A 33 -24.84 -0.34 4.39
C LEU A 33 -25.87 -1.44 4.09
N LYS A 34 -25.97 -1.90 2.84
CA LYS A 34 -26.86 -3.01 2.45
C LYS A 34 -26.48 -4.34 3.13
N GLU A 35 -25.20 -4.55 3.40
CA GLU A 35 -24.67 -5.69 4.13
C GLU A 35 -24.93 -5.63 5.64
N GLY A 36 -25.60 -4.57 6.14
CA GLY A 36 -25.94 -4.40 7.55
C GLY A 36 -24.85 -3.79 8.42
N HIS A 37 -23.74 -3.33 7.86
CA HIS A 37 -22.64 -2.73 8.59
C HIS A 37 -22.86 -1.23 8.89
N VAL A 38 -23.99 -0.90 9.53
CA VAL A 38 -24.45 0.49 9.75
C VAL A 38 -23.42 1.30 10.54
N LEU A 39 -22.96 0.81 11.69
CA LEU A 39 -21.98 1.53 12.53
C LEU A 39 -20.65 1.77 11.81
N LEU A 40 -20.15 0.78 11.06
CA LEU A 40 -18.93 0.93 10.28
C LEU A 40 -19.10 1.93 9.15
N THR A 41 -20.27 1.94 8.49
CA THR A 41 -20.58 2.90 7.43
C THR A 41 -20.65 4.33 7.99
N MET A 42 -21.31 4.52 9.14
CA MET A 42 -21.36 5.84 9.82
C MET A 42 -19.97 6.30 10.27
N ALA A 43 -19.18 5.42 10.86
CA ALA A 43 -17.81 5.74 11.28
C ALA A 43 -16.92 6.10 10.08
N ARG A 44 -17.09 5.42 8.94
CA ARG A 44 -16.38 5.75 7.69
C ARG A 44 -16.83 7.10 7.12
N LEU A 45 -18.12 7.40 7.15
CA LEU A 45 -18.64 8.70 6.72
C LEU A 45 -18.09 9.83 7.61
N TYR A 46 -18.09 9.63 8.92
CA TYR A 46 -17.47 10.57 9.85
C TYR A 46 -15.97 10.77 9.55
N GLY A 47 -15.23 9.69 9.32
CA GLY A 47 -13.81 9.76 8.95
C GLY A 47 -13.59 10.58 7.68
N LYS A 48 -14.40 10.36 6.64
CA LYS A 48 -14.32 11.11 5.39
C LYS A 48 -14.63 12.61 5.59
N THR A 49 -15.69 12.93 6.31
CA THR A 49 -16.04 14.34 6.58
C THR A 49 -14.96 15.05 7.39
N ALA A 50 -14.43 14.38 8.42
CA ALA A 50 -13.33 14.91 9.22
C ALA A 50 -12.06 15.14 8.38
N ALA A 51 -11.75 14.24 7.44
CA ALA A 51 -10.62 14.39 6.53
C ALA A 51 -10.80 15.59 5.59
N VAL A 52 -11.98 15.75 4.99
CA VAL A 52 -12.28 16.92 4.14
C VAL A 52 -12.11 18.24 4.90
N ILE A 53 -12.58 18.30 6.15
CA ILE A 53 -12.42 19.49 7.01
C ILE A 53 -10.93 19.73 7.31
N TYR A 54 -10.17 18.67 7.60
CA TYR A 54 -8.73 18.76 7.85
C TYR A 54 -7.99 19.26 6.62
N ASP A 55 -8.24 18.68 5.47
CA ASP A 55 -7.61 19.04 4.18
C ASP A 55 -7.91 20.48 3.81
N HIS A 56 -9.17 20.91 3.94
CA HIS A 56 -9.54 22.30 3.71
C HIS A 56 -8.79 23.28 4.64
N LYS A 57 -8.69 22.94 5.93
CA LYS A 57 -7.99 23.78 6.93
C LYS A 57 -6.49 23.90 6.63
N HIS A 58 -5.87 22.85 6.06
CA HIS A 58 -4.43 22.80 5.77
C HIS A 58 -4.09 23.07 4.31
N ASN A 59 -5.08 23.42 3.47
CA ASN A 59 -4.95 23.64 2.03
C ASN A 59 -4.34 22.43 1.29
N TYR A 60 -4.69 21.21 1.73
CA TYR A 60 -4.29 19.99 1.06
C TYR A 60 -5.22 19.70 -0.13
N ARG A 61 -4.65 19.32 -1.28
CA ARG A 61 -5.42 18.98 -2.49
C ARG A 61 -5.54 17.49 -2.72
N ASP A 62 -4.51 16.74 -2.37
CA ASP A 62 -4.42 15.29 -2.52
C ASP A 62 -3.66 14.74 -1.31
N SER A 63 -4.40 14.27 -0.30
CA SER A 63 -3.84 13.83 0.96
C SER A 63 -4.19 12.39 1.29
N ASP A 64 -3.36 11.74 2.10
CA ASP A 64 -3.63 10.42 2.67
C ASP A 64 -4.49 10.47 3.94
N VAL A 65 -4.90 11.68 4.38
CA VAL A 65 -5.72 11.88 5.61
C VAL A 65 -7.05 11.13 5.51
N ASN A 66 -7.70 11.14 4.34
CA ASN A 66 -8.96 10.40 4.15
C ASN A 66 -8.79 8.89 4.36
N LEU A 67 -7.69 8.32 3.87
CA LEU A 67 -7.38 6.90 4.06
C LEU A 67 -7.11 6.61 5.54
N GLU A 68 -6.25 7.40 6.17
CA GLU A 68 -5.91 7.27 7.60
C GLU A 68 -7.14 7.41 8.48
N TYR A 69 -7.97 8.45 8.29
CA TYR A 69 -9.16 8.69 9.10
C TYR A 69 -10.24 7.63 8.90
N SER A 70 -10.40 7.12 7.69
CA SER A 70 -11.30 6.00 7.43
C SER A 70 -10.94 4.77 8.28
N HIS A 71 -9.67 4.40 8.36
CA HIS A 71 -9.20 3.31 9.21
C HIS A 71 -9.27 3.65 10.72
N LYS A 72 -8.87 4.83 11.09
CA LYS A 72 -8.86 5.32 12.47
C LYS A 72 -10.24 5.23 13.12
N TYR A 73 -11.27 5.73 12.44
CA TYR A 73 -12.62 5.80 12.97
C TYR A 73 -13.42 4.51 12.82
N THR A 74 -13.15 3.69 11.81
CA THR A 74 -13.83 2.38 11.66
C THR A 74 -13.19 1.30 12.53
N SER A 75 -11.90 1.33 12.76
CA SER A 75 -11.21 0.28 13.52
C SER A 75 -11.78 -0.01 14.91
N PRO A 76 -12.32 0.95 15.71
CA PRO A 76 -12.94 0.62 17.00
C PRO A 76 -14.11 -0.37 16.88
N PHE A 77 -14.88 -0.28 15.81
CA PHE A 77 -16.10 -1.08 15.58
C PHE A 77 -15.83 -2.42 14.89
N MET A 78 -14.60 -2.67 14.44
CA MET A 78 -14.21 -3.95 13.86
C MET A 78 -14.00 -5.01 14.93
N PRO A 79 -14.33 -6.30 14.68
CA PRO A 79 -14.09 -7.39 15.64
C PRO A 79 -12.59 -7.62 15.85
N ARG A 80 -12.21 -8.21 16.96
CA ARG A 80 -10.84 -8.66 17.18
C ARG A 80 -10.49 -9.86 16.27
N ILE A 81 -9.23 -9.94 15.89
CA ILE A 81 -8.69 -11.06 15.12
C ILE A 81 -8.21 -12.10 16.13
N GLN A 82 -8.81 -13.29 16.10
CA GLN A 82 -8.52 -14.41 17.00
C GLN A 82 -8.29 -13.96 18.47
N PRO A 83 -9.33 -13.47 19.18
CA PRO A 83 -9.19 -12.81 20.48
C PRO A 83 -8.59 -13.70 21.57
N GLN A 84 -8.69 -15.03 21.39
CA GLN A 84 -8.17 -16.04 22.32
C GLN A 84 -6.69 -16.38 22.09
N LYS A 85 -6.08 -15.87 21.01
CA LYS A 85 -4.71 -16.17 20.64
C LYS A 85 -3.81 -14.97 20.92
N GLU A 86 -2.68 -15.21 21.55
CA GLU A 86 -1.55 -14.28 21.62
C GLU A 86 -0.49 -14.70 20.62
N TYR A 87 -0.04 -13.76 19.81
CA TYR A 87 1.04 -13.97 18.86
C TYR A 87 2.37 -13.47 19.46
N ASP A 88 3.49 -14.10 19.13
CA ASP A 88 4.79 -13.58 19.52
C ASP A 88 5.11 -12.29 18.78
N LEU A 89 4.73 -12.23 17.50
CA LEU A 89 4.93 -11.07 16.64
C LEU A 89 3.72 -10.85 15.75
N ALA A 90 3.30 -9.59 15.62
CA ALA A 90 2.32 -9.16 14.62
C ALA A 90 2.93 -8.07 13.72
N VAL A 91 2.81 -8.24 12.42
CA VAL A 91 3.33 -7.32 11.42
C VAL A 91 2.18 -6.65 10.67
N SER A 92 2.17 -5.32 10.64
CA SER A 92 1.28 -4.54 9.79
C SER A 92 2.06 -4.09 8.56
N PHE A 93 1.73 -4.68 7.41
CA PHE A 93 2.54 -4.55 6.21
C PHE A 93 2.25 -3.28 5.40
N LEU A 94 1.01 -2.75 5.46
CA LEU A 94 0.60 -1.55 4.71
C LEU A 94 -0.08 -0.53 5.63
N THR A 95 0.17 0.74 5.34
CA THR A 95 -0.51 1.90 5.93
C THR A 95 -1.99 1.94 5.51
N PRO A 96 -2.92 2.36 6.38
CA PRO A 96 -2.78 2.74 7.80
C PRO A 96 -2.75 1.53 8.75
N HIS A 97 -1.94 1.62 9.79
CA HIS A 97 -1.58 0.50 10.65
C HIS A 97 -2.50 0.28 11.87
N TYR A 98 -3.75 0.75 11.86
CA TYR A 98 -4.66 0.68 13.02
C TYR A 98 -5.12 -0.73 13.38
N ILE A 99 -5.23 -1.65 12.40
CA ILE A 99 -5.81 -2.98 12.62
C ILE A 99 -4.93 -3.79 13.58
N VAL A 100 -3.64 -3.89 13.29
CA VAL A 100 -2.72 -4.71 14.11
C VAL A 100 -2.63 -4.18 15.53
N THR A 101 -2.55 -2.85 15.71
CA THR A 101 -2.46 -2.28 17.07
C THR A 101 -3.71 -2.51 17.90
N LYS A 102 -4.90 -2.40 17.29
CA LYS A 102 -6.17 -2.40 18.01
C LYS A 102 -6.86 -3.76 18.04
N LYS A 103 -6.59 -4.64 17.08
CA LYS A 103 -7.39 -5.86 16.87
C LYS A 103 -6.60 -7.17 16.98
N VAL A 104 -5.27 -7.10 17.05
CA VAL A 104 -4.41 -8.27 17.23
C VAL A 104 -3.75 -8.24 18.59
N ASN A 105 -3.85 -9.36 19.34
CA ASN A 105 -3.09 -9.56 20.55
C ASN A 105 -1.72 -10.14 20.21
N ALA A 106 -0.63 -9.42 20.52
CA ALA A 106 0.73 -9.84 20.23
C ALA A 106 1.71 -9.23 21.22
N LYS A 107 2.77 -9.99 21.57
CA LYS A 107 3.86 -9.55 22.47
C LYS A 107 4.68 -8.43 21.86
N LYS A 108 4.92 -8.50 20.55
CA LYS A 108 5.61 -7.47 19.77
C LYS A 108 4.84 -7.11 18.49
N LYS A 109 4.91 -5.84 18.08
CA LYS A 109 4.22 -5.34 16.90
C LYS A 109 5.18 -4.53 16.04
N ILE A 110 5.20 -4.84 14.74
CA ILE A 110 5.98 -4.11 13.73
C ILE A 110 5.02 -3.49 12.72
N ALA A 111 5.22 -2.21 12.41
CA ALA A 111 4.62 -1.57 11.24
C ALA A 111 5.68 -1.44 10.14
N TRP A 112 5.30 -1.70 8.88
CA TRP A 112 6.24 -1.71 7.76
C TRP A 112 5.89 -0.62 6.76
N ILE A 113 6.84 0.31 6.53
CA ILE A 113 6.68 1.46 5.63
C ILE A 113 7.01 1.03 4.21
N HIS A 114 6.06 1.23 3.29
CA HIS A 114 6.24 1.05 1.85
C HIS A 114 5.98 2.35 1.07
N THR A 115 5.73 3.46 1.78
CA THR A 115 5.41 4.77 1.21
C THR A 115 6.59 5.72 1.37
N ASP A 116 6.85 6.52 0.35
CA ASP A 116 7.78 7.64 0.46
C ASP A 116 7.09 8.84 1.12
N TYR A 117 7.46 9.09 2.35
CA TYR A 117 6.87 10.18 3.16
C TYR A 117 7.22 11.59 2.69
N SER A 118 8.12 11.75 1.72
CA SER A 118 8.34 13.05 1.06
C SER A 118 7.17 13.44 0.15
N GLN A 119 6.43 12.45 -0.36
CA GLN A 119 5.39 12.63 -1.38
C GLN A 119 3.98 12.71 -0.82
N VAL A 120 3.77 12.49 0.47
CA VAL A 120 2.42 12.40 1.05
C VAL A 120 2.10 13.57 1.98
N GLN A 121 0.86 14.03 1.91
CA GLN A 121 0.27 15.00 2.83
C GLN A 121 -0.56 14.24 3.87
N ILE A 122 -0.28 14.44 5.16
CA ILE A 122 -0.81 13.64 6.26
C ILE A 122 -1.13 14.49 7.49
N ASP A 123 -1.95 13.96 8.41
CA ASP A 123 -2.06 14.47 9.77
C ASP A 123 -0.92 13.90 10.62
N ILE A 124 0.18 14.67 10.75
CA ILE A 124 1.38 14.27 11.50
C ILE A 124 1.05 13.90 12.96
N LEU A 125 0.14 14.64 13.62
CA LEU A 125 -0.21 14.37 15.02
C LEU A 125 -0.98 13.06 15.16
N SER A 126 -1.91 12.80 14.26
CA SER A 126 -2.69 11.57 14.24
C SER A 126 -1.80 10.36 13.93
N GLU A 127 -1.00 10.43 12.87
CA GLU A 127 -0.09 9.35 12.50
C GLU A 127 0.99 9.11 13.54
N THR A 128 1.53 10.15 14.19
CA THR A 128 2.49 9.95 15.29
C THR A 128 1.92 9.08 16.40
N LYS A 129 0.62 9.23 16.74
CA LYS A 129 -0.03 8.38 17.73
C LYS A 129 -0.15 6.94 17.26
N MET A 130 -0.46 6.74 15.98
CA MET A 130 -0.52 5.42 15.35
C MET A 130 0.84 4.73 15.37
N TRP A 131 1.90 5.40 14.92
CA TRP A 131 3.27 4.88 14.87
C TRP A 131 3.84 4.56 16.26
N LYS A 132 3.56 5.40 17.26
CA LYS A 132 3.97 5.18 18.66
C LYS A 132 3.38 3.92 19.29
N ALA A 133 2.33 3.35 18.71
CA ALA A 133 1.72 2.12 19.21
C ALA A 133 2.46 0.84 18.77
N TYR A 134 3.53 0.98 17.97
CA TYR A 134 4.36 -0.13 17.50
C TYR A 134 5.69 -0.19 18.27
N ASP A 135 6.19 -1.41 18.54
CA ASP A 135 7.51 -1.61 19.13
C ASP A 135 8.61 -1.21 18.15
N TYR A 136 8.45 -1.61 16.87
CA TYR A 136 9.39 -1.31 15.80
C TYR A 136 8.66 -0.81 14.55
N ILE A 137 9.38 -0.01 13.77
CA ILE A 137 8.92 0.51 12.49
C ILE A 137 9.96 0.11 11.44
N ALA A 138 9.58 -0.83 10.58
CA ALA A 138 10.45 -1.30 9.50
C ALA A 138 10.35 -0.37 8.30
N SER A 139 11.49 0.00 7.72
CA SER A 139 11.57 0.70 6.44
C SER A 139 12.29 -0.16 5.41
N ILE A 140 11.98 0.05 4.13
CA ILE A 140 12.54 -0.73 3.03
C ILE A 140 13.89 -0.23 2.53
N SER A 141 14.27 1.00 2.88
CA SER A 141 15.54 1.61 2.48
C SER A 141 15.95 2.72 3.44
N GLU A 142 17.22 3.08 3.43
CA GLU A 142 17.72 4.25 4.18
C GLU A 142 17.09 5.57 3.70
N ALA A 143 16.81 5.70 2.41
CA ALA A 143 16.13 6.86 1.85
C ALA A 143 14.73 7.00 2.44
N VAL A 144 13.93 5.92 2.48
CA VAL A 144 12.61 5.91 3.11
C VAL A 144 12.70 6.23 4.60
N THR A 145 13.68 5.67 5.31
CA THR A 145 13.93 5.99 6.73
C THR A 145 14.18 7.48 6.91
N LYS A 146 15.03 8.07 6.10
CA LYS A 146 15.39 9.48 6.17
C LYS A 146 14.17 10.40 5.97
N GLU A 147 13.39 10.16 4.92
CA GLU A 147 12.20 10.97 4.64
C GLU A 147 11.12 10.80 5.72
N PHE A 148 10.91 9.58 6.22
CA PHE A 148 10.01 9.33 7.34
C PHE A 148 10.42 10.09 8.61
N LEU A 149 11.69 10.07 8.97
CA LEU A 149 12.21 10.72 10.17
C LEU A 149 12.20 12.25 10.09
N LYS A 150 12.13 12.86 8.90
CA LYS A 150 11.88 14.30 8.78
C LYS A 150 10.51 14.69 9.35
N LYS A 151 9.49 13.84 9.14
CA LYS A 151 8.13 14.06 9.68
C LYS A 151 7.97 13.55 11.12
N PHE A 152 8.68 12.49 11.50
CA PHE A 152 8.55 11.79 12.78
C PHE A 152 9.90 11.61 13.50
N PRO A 153 10.62 12.69 13.84
CA PRO A 153 11.98 12.59 14.41
C PRO A 153 12.01 11.86 15.75
N THR A 154 10.93 11.88 16.51
CA THR A 154 10.80 11.20 17.80
C THR A 154 10.74 9.68 17.72
N LEU A 155 10.59 9.12 16.52
CA LEU A 155 10.47 7.67 16.29
C LEU A 155 11.80 7.00 15.91
N LYS A 156 12.91 7.76 15.86
CA LYS A 156 14.23 7.27 15.43
C LYS A 156 14.65 5.95 16.12
N ASN A 157 14.44 5.85 17.42
CA ASN A 157 14.85 4.67 18.21
C ASN A 157 13.98 3.41 17.97
N ARG A 158 12.90 3.53 17.19
CA ARG A 158 12.03 2.40 16.80
C ARG A 158 12.28 1.93 15.38
N MET A 159 13.11 2.65 14.61
CA MET A 159 13.37 2.32 13.22
C MET A 159 14.27 1.09 13.09
N ILE A 160 13.87 0.20 12.18
CA ILE A 160 14.68 -0.92 11.73
C ILE A 160 14.66 -0.95 10.19
N LEU A 161 15.78 -1.35 9.59
CA LEU A 161 15.86 -1.51 8.14
C LEU A 161 15.60 -2.96 7.75
N ILE A 162 14.53 -3.21 7.01
CA ILE A 162 14.22 -4.51 6.43
C ILE A 162 13.91 -4.29 4.95
N LYS A 163 14.88 -4.61 4.09
CA LYS A 163 14.73 -4.48 2.64
C LYS A 163 13.69 -5.46 2.09
N ASN A 164 13.01 -5.08 1.01
CA ASN A 164 12.12 -5.99 0.31
C ASN A 164 12.88 -7.19 -0.24
N ILE A 165 12.31 -8.37 -0.05
CA ILE A 165 12.84 -9.61 -0.62
C ILE A 165 12.29 -9.75 -2.04
N LEU A 166 13.19 -9.94 -2.99
CA LEU A 166 12.83 -10.29 -4.36
C LEU A 166 12.87 -11.81 -4.51
N PRO A 167 11.76 -12.48 -4.83
CA PRO A 167 11.71 -13.93 -4.99
C PRO A 167 12.27 -14.33 -6.36
N GLU A 168 13.58 -14.29 -6.52
CA GLU A 168 14.29 -14.49 -7.78
C GLU A 168 13.84 -15.77 -8.53
N GLN A 169 13.72 -16.88 -7.81
CA GLN A 169 13.29 -18.15 -8.41
C GLN A 169 11.86 -18.11 -8.93
N LEU A 170 10.96 -17.41 -8.23
CA LEU A 170 9.57 -17.24 -8.69
C LEU A 170 9.55 -16.38 -9.95
N ILE A 171 10.28 -15.26 -9.95
CA ILE A 171 10.37 -14.36 -11.11
C ILE A 171 10.92 -15.11 -12.32
N LYS A 172 11.99 -15.92 -12.15
CA LYS A 172 12.56 -16.74 -13.24
C LYS A 172 11.54 -17.73 -13.80
N ARG A 173 10.86 -18.50 -12.94
CA ARG A 173 9.82 -19.45 -13.38
C ARG A 173 8.69 -18.75 -14.13
N GLN A 174 8.25 -17.59 -13.65
CA GLN A 174 7.20 -16.83 -14.34
C GLN A 174 7.69 -16.29 -15.70
N ALA A 175 8.94 -15.83 -15.78
CA ALA A 175 9.54 -15.38 -17.03
C ALA A 175 9.67 -16.50 -18.08
N GLU A 176 9.85 -17.75 -17.63
CA GLU A 176 9.99 -18.92 -18.49
C GLU A 176 8.63 -19.58 -18.83
N SER A 177 7.52 -19.12 -18.24
CA SER A 177 6.20 -19.76 -18.40
C SER A 177 5.58 -19.57 -19.78
N PHE A 178 5.95 -18.52 -20.50
CA PHE A 178 5.51 -18.24 -21.87
C PHE A 178 6.51 -17.34 -22.58
N SER A 179 6.49 -17.36 -23.93
CA SER A 179 7.33 -16.49 -24.77
C SER A 179 6.50 -15.31 -25.27
N VAL A 180 7.12 -14.12 -25.29
CA VAL A 180 6.55 -12.88 -25.85
C VAL A 180 7.19 -12.50 -27.20
N GLU A 181 7.95 -13.40 -27.81
CA GLU A 181 8.68 -13.13 -29.05
C GLU A 181 7.76 -12.73 -30.21
N LYS A 182 6.54 -13.28 -30.25
CA LYS A 182 5.56 -12.96 -31.30
C LYS A 182 4.96 -11.57 -31.12
N GLU A 183 4.71 -11.17 -29.88
CA GLU A 183 4.13 -9.89 -29.52
C GLU A 183 5.17 -8.76 -29.56
N MET A 184 6.42 -9.08 -29.25
CA MET A 184 7.54 -8.12 -29.20
C MET A 184 8.55 -8.36 -30.34
N ASN A 185 8.07 -8.51 -31.56
CA ASN A 185 8.88 -8.87 -32.74
C ASN A 185 9.38 -7.66 -33.56
N ALA A 186 9.13 -6.42 -33.13
CA ALA A 186 9.56 -5.22 -33.84
C ALA A 186 11.07 -5.20 -34.07
N SER A 187 11.49 -4.59 -35.19
CA SER A 187 12.91 -4.32 -35.49
C SER A 187 13.44 -3.15 -34.65
N GLY A 188 14.76 -2.96 -34.68
CA GLY A 188 15.42 -1.85 -33.99
C GLY A 188 15.52 -2.03 -32.46
N ILE A 189 15.62 -0.90 -31.77
CA ILE A 189 15.76 -0.86 -30.32
C ILE A 189 14.40 -1.12 -29.67
N LYS A 190 14.33 -2.11 -28.79
CA LYS A 190 13.12 -2.42 -28.01
C LYS A 190 13.25 -1.85 -26.62
N ILE A 191 12.34 -0.96 -26.23
CA ILE A 191 12.23 -0.42 -24.86
C ILE A 191 10.99 -1.00 -24.22
N LEU A 192 11.09 -1.41 -22.96
CA LEU A 192 10.00 -1.94 -22.17
C LEU A 192 9.79 -1.10 -20.90
N SER A 193 8.56 -0.66 -20.64
CA SER A 193 8.15 -0.10 -19.38
C SER A 193 6.96 -0.88 -18.82
N ILE A 194 7.05 -1.24 -17.54
CA ILE A 194 6.01 -2.00 -16.84
C ILE A 194 5.50 -1.16 -15.67
N GLY A 195 4.17 -1.00 -15.56
CA GLY A 195 3.57 -0.28 -14.44
C GLY A 195 2.15 0.16 -14.74
N ARG A 196 1.39 0.51 -13.69
CA ARG A 196 0.02 1.01 -13.83
C ARG A 196 -0.03 2.27 -14.70
N PHE A 197 -1.02 2.37 -15.59
CA PHE A 197 -1.28 3.59 -16.35
C PHE A 197 -1.86 4.67 -15.42
N CYS A 198 -0.96 5.43 -14.78
CA CYS A 198 -1.32 6.52 -13.88
C CYS A 198 -0.28 7.65 -13.97
N TYR A 199 -0.67 8.84 -13.55
CA TYR A 199 0.16 10.05 -13.59
C TYR A 199 1.57 9.84 -13.01
N ALA A 200 1.68 9.17 -11.86
CA ALA A 200 2.97 8.91 -11.20
C ALA A 200 3.94 8.05 -12.02
N LYS A 201 3.48 7.30 -13.04
CA LYS A 201 4.32 6.49 -13.93
C LYS A 201 4.68 7.20 -15.23
N ASN A 202 4.12 8.37 -15.46
CA ASN A 202 4.49 9.29 -16.54
C ASN A 202 4.45 8.68 -17.96
N PHE A 203 3.53 7.72 -18.18
CA PHE A 203 3.38 7.07 -19.48
C PHE A 203 2.86 8.02 -20.56
N ASP A 204 2.20 9.12 -20.17
CA ASP A 204 1.70 10.14 -21.07
C ASP A 204 2.80 10.80 -21.91
N ASN A 205 4.02 10.87 -21.38
CA ASN A 205 5.17 11.45 -22.09
C ASN A 205 5.92 10.44 -22.99
N VAL A 206 5.63 9.15 -22.91
CA VAL A 206 6.33 8.12 -23.71
C VAL A 206 6.18 8.33 -25.21
N PRO A 207 5.01 8.67 -25.78
CA PRO A 207 4.86 8.92 -27.22
C PRO A 207 5.76 10.04 -27.72
N ASP A 208 5.88 11.14 -26.97
CA ASP A 208 6.71 12.29 -27.37
C ASP A 208 8.20 11.97 -27.28
N ILE A 209 8.64 11.27 -26.24
CA ILE A 209 10.00 10.81 -26.11
C ILE A 209 10.35 9.84 -27.24
N CYS A 210 9.47 8.90 -27.54
CA CYS A 210 9.66 7.93 -28.64
C CYS A 210 9.78 8.64 -29.99
N ARG A 211 8.95 9.67 -30.23
CA ARG A 211 9.03 10.53 -31.44
C ARG A 211 10.38 11.21 -31.55
N GLN A 212 10.86 11.83 -30.46
CA GLN A 212 12.17 12.50 -30.45
C GLN A 212 13.33 11.53 -30.74
N ILE A 213 13.30 10.31 -30.16
CA ILE A 213 14.31 9.29 -30.43
C ILE A 213 14.33 8.93 -31.93
N ARG A 214 13.16 8.74 -32.55
CA ARG A 214 13.04 8.43 -33.98
C ARG A 214 13.49 9.58 -34.86
N GLN A 215 13.22 10.83 -34.49
CA GLN A 215 13.70 12.02 -35.20
C GLN A 215 15.23 12.15 -35.19
N ASN A 216 15.90 11.58 -34.19
CA ASN A 216 17.36 11.49 -34.13
C ASN A 216 17.94 10.27 -34.88
N GLY A 217 17.15 9.60 -35.74
CA GLY A 217 17.60 8.55 -36.61
C GLY A 217 17.66 7.16 -35.98
N LEU A 218 17.14 6.97 -34.78
CA LEU A 218 17.10 5.67 -34.11
C LEU A 218 15.74 5.00 -34.34
N GLU A 219 15.76 3.80 -34.89
CA GLU A 219 14.58 2.96 -34.96
C GLU A 219 14.28 2.38 -33.56
N VAL A 220 13.14 2.77 -32.98
CA VAL A 220 12.74 2.34 -31.63
C VAL A 220 11.28 1.92 -31.59
N THR A 221 11.01 0.84 -30.88
CA THR A 221 9.66 0.44 -30.48
C THR A 221 9.60 0.38 -28.95
N TRP A 222 8.63 1.09 -28.36
CA TRP A 222 8.47 1.15 -26.91
C TRP A 222 7.21 0.40 -26.50
N TYR A 223 7.37 -0.71 -25.79
CA TYR A 223 6.31 -1.55 -25.27
C TYR A 223 5.91 -1.05 -23.87
N LEU A 224 4.61 -0.89 -23.64
CA LEU A 224 4.03 -0.49 -22.36
C LEU A 224 3.14 -1.61 -21.85
N ILE A 225 3.38 -2.06 -20.62
CA ILE A 225 2.59 -3.09 -19.94
C ILE A 225 2.07 -2.50 -18.62
N GLY A 226 0.73 -2.59 -18.41
CA GLY A 226 0.08 -2.04 -17.22
C GLY A 226 -1.23 -2.70 -16.86
#